data_fd273513a0b207cf1d544bd30f0a1516
#
_entry.id   fd273513a0b207cf1d544bd30f0a1516
#
_cell.length_a   1.000
_cell.length_b   1.000
_cell.length_c   1.000
_cell.angle_alpha   90.00
_cell.angle_beta   90.00
_cell.angle_gamma   90.00
#
_symmetry.space_group_name_H-M   'P 1'
#
loop_
_entity.id
_entity.type
_entity.pdbx_description
1 polymer ?
#
loop_
_entity_poly.entity_id
_entity_poly.type
_entity_poly.pdbx_seq_one_letter_code
_entity_poly.pdbx_strand_id
1 'polypeptide(L)'
;MRLLTKLELDKLIRRKYLLLGGLLLLGYSSFMFFSCCMNSSPTFPVETADGVEVTGRAAALYNKSVYEQYAGELTDETVAHVLDDFVDLRDAHGEHSFNWPVIYDNFSIFRAADQADRERSEYGYISVADAGVLSFHSPLVFSFDYTWQTAFNILFNSNVVFAIFLLIVLAPVFSEEYSSGAANVILSTRYGKSKVIQAKFTAAFLIAAISAVIFCVVILLACGAYFAGFEGWNADIQTQFMSNQSQIPIRMNNLQFFLVVMLFYWLSAVGTAVLACCCSALCKKSLIALIMSGVLYFLPYFPMKLGGVLGEWMFIFPIWSAKAQWVLRTAEHKLVNLLPLSCEMPVWIVIFTLIFTVVSFLITCKSFSEYQGT
;
A
#
# COMPACT_ATOMS: atom_id res chain seq x y z
N MET A 1 0.36 33.63 9.50
CA MET A 1 0.26 32.35 8.77
C MET A 1 -0.07 31.18 9.72
N ARG A 2 0.80 30.86 10.71
CA ARG A 2 0.57 29.71 11.64
C ARG A 2 -0.80 29.72 12.32
N LEU A 3 -1.29 30.88 12.80
CA LEU A 3 -2.60 30.97 13.45
C LEU A 3 -3.76 30.64 12.49
N LEU A 4 -3.72 31.19 11.27
CA LEU A 4 -4.76 30.91 10.26
C LEU A 4 -4.79 29.43 9.88
N THR A 5 -3.62 28.83 9.66
CA THR A 5 -3.53 27.38 9.38
C THR A 5 -4.07 26.55 10.53
N LYS A 6 -3.77 26.91 11.79
CA LYS A 6 -4.32 26.22 12.96
C LYS A 6 -5.83 26.32 13.03
N LEU A 7 -6.41 27.50 12.77
CA LEU A 7 -7.86 27.70 12.76
C LEU A 7 -8.55 26.88 11.64
N GLU A 8 -7.97 26.83 10.46
CA GLU A 8 -8.49 26.01 9.36
C GLU A 8 -8.37 24.51 9.65
N LEU A 9 -7.27 24.09 10.29
CA LEU A 9 -7.08 22.71 10.73
C LEU A 9 -8.12 22.31 11.80
N ASP A 10 -8.32 23.17 12.83
CA ASP A 10 -9.33 22.95 13.88
C ASP A 10 -10.73 22.88 13.27
N LYS A 11 -11.04 23.73 12.27
CA LYS A 11 -12.29 23.72 11.54
C LYS A 11 -12.51 22.37 10.82
N LEU A 12 -11.49 21.85 10.15
CA LEU A 12 -11.56 20.57 9.43
C LEU A 12 -11.69 19.37 10.39
N ILE A 13 -10.96 19.38 11.51
CA ILE A 13 -11.02 18.31 12.51
C ILE A 13 -12.39 18.23 13.19
N ARG A 14 -13.03 19.36 13.45
CA ARG A 14 -14.34 19.41 14.12
C ARG A 14 -15.54 19.12 13.19
N ARG A 15 -15.29 18.98 11.88
CA ARG A 15 -16.35 18.71 10.91
C ARG A 15 -16.88 17.28 11.03
N LYS A 16 -18.20 17.12 10.89
CA LYS A 16 -18.87 15.82 10.82
C LYS A 16 -18.35 14.94 9.67
N TYR A 17 -17.82 15.57 8.62
CA TYR A 17 -17.23 14.86 7.46
C TYR A 17 -16.01 14.04 7.84
N LEU A 18 -15.16 14.52 8.77
CA LEU A 18 -14.01 13.73 9.26
C LEU A 18 -14.50 12.48 10.00
N LEU A 19 -15.53 12.61 10.82
CA LEU A 19 -16.11 11.48 11.56
C LEU A 19 -16.74 10.47 10.58
N LEU A 20 -17.56 10.94 9.63
CA LEU A 20 -18.22 10.08 8.65
C LEU A 20 -17.20 9.33 7.77
N GLY A 21 -16.24 10.06 7.20
CA GLY A 21 -15.19 9.47 6.38
C GLY A 21 -14.28 8.54 7.19
N GLY A 22 -13.97 8.92 8.43
CA GLY A 22 -13.19 8.08 9.35
C GLY A 22 -13.89 6.78 9.72
N LEU A 23 -15.21 6.81 9.99
CA LEU A 23 -16.00 5.59 10.23
C LEU A 23 -16.02 4.66 9.02
N LEU A 24 -16.17 5.21 7.81
CA LEU A 24 -16.13 4.44 6.58
C LEU A 24 -14.74 3.78 6.40
N LEU A 25 -13.66 4.54 6.61
CA LEU A 25 -12.29 4.03 6.51
C LEU A 25 -12.02 2.95 7.55
N LEU A 26 -12.41 3.18 8.81
CA LEU A 26 -12.24 2.19 9.89
C LEU A 26 -13.04 0.92 9.62
N GLY A 27 -14.30 1.03 9.21
CA GLY A 27 -15.15 -0.12 8.89
C GLY A 27 -14.56 -0.98 7.78
N TYR A 28 -14.16 -0.34 6.67
CA TYR A 28 -13.54 -1.05 5.56
C TYR A 28 -12.17 -1.65 5.94
N SER A 29 -11.34 -0.88 6.63
CA SER A 29 -10.01 -1.37 7.04
C SER A 29 -10.10 -2.52 8.02
N SER A 30 -11.08 -2.50 8.94
CA SER A 30 -11.36 -3.63 9.83
C SER A 30 -11.80 -4.87 9.04
N PHE A 31 -12.71 -4.69 8.08
CA PHE A 31 -13.13 -5.78 7.18
C PHE A 31 -11.93 -6.35 6.42
N MET A 32 -11.09 -5.50 5.82
CA MET A 32 -9.89 -5.93 5.10
C MET A 32 -8.88 -6.61 6.02
N PHE A 33 -8.71 -6.10 7.24
CA PHE A 33 -7.83 -6.72 8.25
C PHE A 33 -8.28 -8.14 8.56
N PHE A 34 -9.54 -8.35 8.94
CA PHE A 34 -10.06 -9.68 9.21
C PHE A 34 -9.99 -10.58 7.98
N SER A 35 -10.38 -10.08 6.81
CA SER A 35 -10.32 -10.85 5.57
C SER A 35 -8.89 -11.28 5.22
N CYS A 36 -7.91 -10.38 5.28
CA CYS A 36 -6.53 -10.70 4.99
C CYS A 36 -5.91 -11.61 6.05
N CYS A 37 -6.20 -11.41 7.34
CA CYS A 37 -5.69 -12.29 8.39
C CYS A 37 -6.29 -13.69 8.32
N MET A 38 -7.60 -13.83 8.04
CA MET A 38 -8.26 -15.13 7.98
C MET A 38 -7.95 -15.92 6.70
N ASN A 39 -7.62 -15.24 5.60
CA ASN A 39 -7.26 -15.87 4.32
C ASN A 39 -5.74 -15.84 4.05
N SER A 40 -4.94 -15.57 5.06
CA SER A 40 -3.48 -15.66 4.97
C SER A 40 -3.06 -17.13 5.13
N SER A 41 -2.14 -17.60 4.29
CA SER A 41 -1.68 -19.00 4.31
C SER A 41 -1.30 -19.52 5.70
N PRO A 42 -0.59 -18.78 6.56
CA PRO A 42 -0.21 -19.29 7.88
C PRO A 42 -1.38 -19.45 8.85
N THR A 43 -2.58 -18.96 8.51
CA THR A 43 -3.77 -19.11 9.37
C THR A 43 -4.68 -20.27 8.96
N PHE A 44 -4.35 -20.95 7.86
CA PHE A 44 -5.07 -22.14 7.45
C PHE A 44 -4.86 -23.29 8.45
N PRO A 45 -5.76 -24.29 8.47
CA PRO A 45 -5.58 -25.44 9.32
C PRO A 45 -4.20 -26.06 9.14
N VAL A 46 -3.51 -26.32 10.23
CA VAL A 46 -2.21 -26.99 10.26
C VAL A 46 -2.20 -27.98 11.42
N GLU A 47 -1.61 -29.14 11.21
CA GLU A 47 -1.42 -30.15 12.24
C GLU A 47 -0.09 -29.92 12.95
N THR A 48 -0.13 -29.85 14.27
CA THR A 48 1.08 -29.70 15.10
C THR A 48 1.82 -31.02 15.24
N ALA A 49 3.07 -30.96 15.68
CA ALA A 49 3.86 -32.18 15.96
C ALA A 49 3.19 -33.17 16.94
N ASP A 50 2.28 -32.68 17.79
CA ASP A 50 1.51 -33.50 18.74
C ASP A 50 0.23 -34.11 18.10
N GLY A 51 0.01 -33.92 16.78
CA GLY A 51 -1.16 -34.41 16.06
C GLY A 51 -2.44 -33.61 16.34
N VAL A 52 -2.33 -32.38 16.82
CA VAL A 52 -3.47 -31.48 17.07
C VAL A 52 -3.63 -30.51 15.93
N GLU A 53 -4.81 -30.50 15.30
CA GLU A 53 -5.14 -29.50 14.27
C GLU A 53 -5.43 -28.14 14.92
N VAL A 54 -4.72 -27.10 14.48
CA VAL A 54 -4.90 -25.71 14.90
C VAL A 54 -5.23 -24.83 13.72
N THR A 55 -6.02 -23.75 13.94
CA THR A 55 -6.49 -22.85 12.91
C THR A 55 -6.35 -21.37 13.31
N GLY A 56 -6.42 -20.47 12.35
CA GLY A 56 -6.43 -19.03 12.60
C GLY A 56 -5.12 -18.56 13.27
N ARG A 57 -5.23 -17.72 14.30
CA ARG A 57 -4.07 -17.19 15.00
C ARG A 57 -3.17 -18.28 15.62
N ALA A 58 -3.77 -19.36 16.12
CA ALA A 58 -2.98 -20.47 16.69
C ALA A 58 -2.13 -21.15 15.62
N ALA A 59 -2.69 -21.38 14.44
CA ALA A 59 -1.94 -21.88 13.29
C ALA A 59 -0.82 -20.92 12.87
N ALA A 60 -1.08 -19.62 12.84
CA ALA A 60 -0.06 -18.63 12.51
C ALA A 60 1.11 -18.62 13.48
N LEU A 61 0.84 -18.77 14.79
CA LEU A 61 1.89 -18.85 15.82
C LEU A 61 2.69 -20.15 15.72
N TYR A 62 2.03 -21.26 15.42
CA TYR A 62 2.72 -22.53 15.17
C TYR A 62 3.59 -22.42 13.90
N ASN A 63 3.06 -21.95 12.79
CA ASN A 63 3.84 -21.72 11.58
C ASN A 63 5.04 -20.80 11.84
N LYS A 64 4.87 -19.76 12.67
CA LYS A 64 5.97 -18.89 13.08
C LYS A 64 7.07 -19.66 13.78
N SER A 65 6.73 -20.52 14.75
CA SER A 65 7.73 -21.32 15.47
C SER A 65 8.47 -22.31 14.58
N VAL A 66 7.82 -22.84 13.53
CA VAL A 66 8.47 -23.68 12.52
C VAL A 66 9.41 -22.86 11.65
N TYR A 67 8.99 -21.67 11.18
CA TYR A 67 9.85 -20.78 10.40
C TYR A 67 11.10 -20.35 11.15
N GLU A 68 11.00 -20.11 12.46
CA GLU A 68 12.13 -19.68 13.29
C GLU A 68 13.25 -20.71 13.35
N GLN A 69 12.98 -22.00 13.09
CA GLN A 69 13.98 -23.07 13.05
C GLN A 69 14.91 -22.96 11.84
N TYR A 70 14.40 -22.38 10.73
CA TYR A 70 15.12 -22.30 9.46
C TYR A 70 15.50 -20.87 9.08
N ALA A 71 14.97 -19.87 9.80
CA ALA A 71 15.14 -18.46 9.45
C ALA A 71 16.62 -18.06 9.36
N GLY A 72 16.98 -17.38 8.27
CA GLY A 72 18.36 -16.96 8.03
C GLY A 72 18.65 -16.72 6.55
N GLU A 73 19.86 -17.05 6.13
CA GLU A 73 20.26 -16.93 4.74
C GLU A 73 19.64 -18.05 3.89
N LEU A 74 19.10 -17.68 2.74
CA LEU A 74 18.56 -18.61 1.75
C LEU A 74 19.73 -19.17 0.93
N THR A 75 20.19 -20.35 1.32
CA THR A 75 21.26 -21.12 0.64
C THR A 75 20.72 -22.45 0.15
N ASP A 76 21.43 -23.11 -0.76
CA ASP A 76 21.07 -24.46 -1.21
C ASP A 76 21.05 -25.46 -0.03
N GLU A 77 21.92 -25.28 0.97
CA GLU A 77 21.95 -26.09 2.19
C GLU A 77 20.66 -25.88 3.02
N THR A 78 20.21 -24.63 3.18
CA THR A 78 18.97 -24.33 3.88
C THR A 78 17.75 -24.89 3.12
N VAL A 79 17.75 -24.79 1.80
CA VAL A 79 16.68 -25.37 0.95
C VAL A 79 16.65 -26.89 1.12
N ALA A 80 17.79 -27.56 1.06
CA ALA A 80 17.87 -29.00 1.26
C ALA A 80 17.34 -29.40 2.64
N HIS A 81 17.76 -28.71 3.71
CA HIS A 81 17.30 -29.01 5.08
C HIS A 81 15.78 -28.88 5.22
N VAL A 82 15.18 -27.79 4.71
CA VAL A 82 13.71 -27.63 4.75
C VAL A 82 12.98 -28.72 3.98
N LEU A 83 13.52 -29.12 2.82
CA LEU A 83 12.89 -30.13 1.97
C LEU A 83 13.09 -31.55 2.48
N ASP A 84 14.23 -31.85 3.11
CA ASP A 84 14.47 -33.15 3.77
C ASP A 84 13.51 -33.34 4.94
N ASP A 85 13.35 -32.33 5.80
CA ASP A 85 12.38 -32.36 6.90
C ASP A 85 10.93 -32.49 6.40
N PHE A 86 10.62 -31.89 5.23
CA PHE A 86 9.31 -32.08 4.60
C PHE A 86 9.11 -33.53 4.14
N VAL A 87 10.12 -34.16 3.55
CA VAL A 87 10.05 -35.57 3.09
C VAL A 87 9.86 -36.49 4.29
N ASP A 88 10.64 -36.28 5.35
CA ASP A 88 10.55 -37.09 6.58
C ASP A 88 9.17 -36.96 7.22
N LEU A 89 8.63 -35.75 7.30
CA LEU A 89 7.31 -35.49 7.85
C LEU A 89 6.20 -36.14 7.00
N ARG A 90 6.29 -36.05 5.67
CA ARG A 90 5.36 -36.68 4.74
C ARG A 90 5.38 -38.21 4.88
N ASP A 91 6.57 -38.82 4.93
CA ASP A 91 6.71 -40.28 5.01
C ASP A 91 6.22 -40.80 6.34
N ALA A 92 6.32 -40.00 7.42
CA ALA A 92 5.78 -40.37 8.74
C ALA A 92 4.23 -40.35 8.79
N HIS A 93 3.56 -39.48 8.03
CA HIS A 93 2.11 -39.28 8.13
C HIS A 93 1.32 -39.83 6.94
N GLY A 94 1.99 -40.24 5.82
CA GLY A 94 1.36 -40.74 4.60
C GLY A 94 0.79 -39.61 3.73
N GLU A 95 0.53 -39.91 2.44
CA GLU A 95 0.15 -38.89 1.45
C GLU A 95 -1.23 -38.22 1.62
N HIS A 96 -2.08 -38.64 2.55
CA HIS A 96 -3.54 -38.45 2.39
C HIS A 96 -4.27 -37.69 3.48
N SER A 97 -3.72 -36.75 4.19
CA SER A 97 -4.55 -35.78 4.96
C SER A 97 -3.79 -34.92 5.98
N PHE A 98 -2.53 -34.72 5.80
CA PHE A 98 -1.78 -33.88 6.72
C PHE A 98 -1.78 -32.42 6.23
N ASN A 99 -2.18 -31.51 7.08
CA ASN A 99 -2.10 -30.08 6.82
C ASN A 99 -0.71 -29.55 7.24
N TRP A 100 0.17 -29.39 6.26
CA TRP A 100 1.57 -29.04 6.45
C TRP A 100 1.77 -27.60 6.96
N PRO A 101 2.83 -27.32 7.72
CA PRO A 101 3.33 -25.98 7.94
C PRO A 101 3.61 -25.25 6.62
N VAL A 102 3.21 -23.97 6.55
CA VAL A 102 3.23 -23.18 5.32
C VAL A 102 4.62 -22.95 4.70
N ILE A 103 5.68 -23.15 5.49
CA ILE A 103 7.06 -23.06 4.98
C ILE A 103 7.31 -24.10 3.88
N TYR A 104 6.79 -25.29 4.01
CA TYR A 104 6.98 -26.36 3.03
C TYR A 104 6.27 -26.06 1.70
N ASP A 105 5.12 -25.38 1.75
CA ASP A 105 4.45 -24.90 0.53
C ASP A 105 5.24 -23.77 -0.12
N ASN A 106 5.77 -22.83 0.65
CA ASN A 106 6.59 -21.74 0.12
C ASN A 106 7.88 -22.25 -0.52
N PHE A 107 8.48 -23.29 0.02
CA PHE A 107 9.69 -23.91 -0.53
C PHE A 107 9.39 -24.89 -1.66
N SER A 108 8.15 -25.11 -2.04
CA SER A 108 7.78 -25.98 -3.16
C SER A 108 8.36 -25.57 -4.51
N ILE A 109 8.73 -24.29 -4.68
CA ILE A 109 9.41 -23.78 -5.89
C ILE A 109 10.81 -24.38 -6.08
N PHE A 110 11.42 -24.91 -5.03
CA PHE A 110 12.73 -25.57 -5.09
C PHE A 110 12.63 -27.09 -5.27
N ARG A 111 11.41 -27.64 -5.40
CA ARG A 111 11.21 -29.05 -5.71
C ARG A 111 11.38 -29.26 -7.21
N ALA A 112 12.24 -30.21 -7.59
CA ALA A 112 12.36 -30.61 -8.97
C ALA A 112 11.05 -31.30 -9.41
N ALA A 113 10.45 -30.79 -10.48
CA ALA A 113 9.25 -31.39 -11.08
C ALA A 113 9.62 -32.60 -11.95
N ASP A 114 10.26 -33.62 -11.40
CA ASP A 114 10.46 -34.85 -12.15
C ASP A 114 9.21 -35.74 -12.01
N GLN A 115 8.40 -35.78 -13.05
CA GLN A 115 7.16 -36.57 -13.10
C GLN A 115 7.46 -38.10 -13.09
N ALA A 116 8.70 -38.49 -13.34
CA ALA A 116 9.11 -39.88 -13.37
C ALA A 116 9.38 -40.49 -11.98
N ASP A 117 9.70 -39.68 -10.97
CA ASP A 117 10.08 -40.15 -9.63
C ASP A 117 9.01 -40.00 -8.53
N ARG A 118 7.77 -39.74 -8.90
CA ARG A 118 6.66 -39.82 -7.93
C ARG A 118 6.51 -41.19 -7.24
N GLU A 119 7.09 -42.24 -7.83
CA GLU A 119 7.10 -43.60 -7.26
C GLU A 119 8.38 -43.91 -6.44
N ARG A 120 9.40 -43.07 -6.52
CA ARG A 120 10.66 -43.24 -5.79
C ARG A 120 10.93 -42.06 -4.88
N SER A 121 10.41 -41.87 -3.81
CA SER A 121 10.80 -41.03 -2.61
C SER A 121 12.01 -40.04 -2.71
N GLU A 122 12.69 -39.92 -3.81
CA GLU A 122 13.83 -39.04 -4.06
C GLU A 122 13.35 -37.78 -4.80
N TYR A 123 13.12 -36.69 -4.07
CA TYR A 123 12.92 -35.38 -4.68
C TYR A 123 14.29 -34.82 -5.11
N GLY A 124 14.43 -34.53 -6.39
CA GLY A 124 15.52 -33.66 -6.83
C GLY A 124 15.28 -32.23 -6.34
N TYR A 125 16.32 -31.58 -5.87
CA TYR A 125 16.26 -30.17 -5.45
C TYR A 125 16.73 -29.28 -6.58
N ILE A 126 16.05 -28.15 -6.76
CA ILE A 126 16.48 -27.07 -7.66
C ILE A 126 17.30 -26.10 -6.83
N SER A 127 18.49 -25.72 -7.32
CA SER A 127 19.30 -24.72 -6.64
C SER A 127 18.58 -23.36 -6.56
N VAL A 128 18.92 -22.55 -5.57
CA VAL A 128 18.38 -21.18 -5.42
C VAL A 128 18.62 -20.36 -6.70
N ALA A 129 19.76 -20.62 -7.40
CA ALA A 129 20.09 -19.94 -8.65
C ALA A 129 19.18 -20.37 -9.81
N ASP A 130 18.79 -21.64 -9.88
CA ASP A 130 18.01 -22.22 -10.98
C ASP A 130 16.50 -22.08 -10.80
N ALA A 131 16.04 -21.86 -9.56
CA ALA A 131 14.63 -21.71 -9.22
C ALA A 131 13.99 -20.41 -9.74
N GLY A 132 14.72 -19.58 -10.47
CA GLY A 132 14.23 -18.30 -10.98
C GLY A 132 14.03 -17.23 -9.90
N VAL A 133 14.50 -17.48 -8.70
CA VAL A 133 14.59 -16.46 -7.65
C VAL A 133 15.67 -15.47 -8.04
N LEU A 134 15.36 -14.17 -8.00
CA LEU A 134 16.33 -13.14 -8.32
C LEU A 134 17.59 -13.32 -7.47
N SER A 135 18.69 -13.74 -8.11
CA SER A 135 19.98 -13.89 -7.43
C SER A 135 20.67 -12.54 -7.33
N PHE A 136 20.95 -12.12 -6.10
CA PHE A 136 21.77 -10.95 -5.81
C PHE A 136 23.19 -11.44 -5.46
N HIS A 137 24.15 -10.52 -5.40
CA HIS A 137 25.55 -10.84 -5.07
C HIS A 137 25.77 -11.49 -3.70
N SER A 138 24.76 -11.46 -2.82
CA SER A 138 24.76 -12.14 -1.52
C SER A 138 23.47 -12.91 -1.33
N PRO A 139 23.44 -13.97 -0.52
CA PRO A 139 22.23 -14.72 -0.22
C PRO A 139 21.11 -13.81 0.27
N LEU A 140 19.87 -14.16 -0.09
CA LEU A 140 18.69 -13.48 0.45
C LEU A 140 18.46 -13.95 1.89
N VAL A 141 17.95 -13.07 2.72
CA VAL A 141 17.54 -13.41 4.10
C VAL A 141 16.05 -13.67 4.13
N PHE A 142 15.64 -14.82 4.64
CA PHE A 142 14.22 -15.15 4.83
C PHE A 142 13.87 -15.35 6.31
N SER A 143 12.62 -15.14 6.63
CA SER A 143 12.07 -15.31 7.98
C SER A 143 10.55 -15.39 7.91
N PHE A 144 9.88 -15.62 9.06
CA PHE A 144 8.44 -15.46 9.16
C PHE A 144 8.07 -13.97 9.01
N ASP A 145 7.59 -13.57 7.86
CA ASP A 145 7.33 -12.17 7.49
C ASP A 145 5.86 -11.86 7.16
N TYR A 146 4.94 -12.74 7.53
CA TYR A 146 3.51 -12.60 7.24
C TYR A 146 2.86 -11.37 7.89
N THR A 147 3.42 -10.83 8.97
CA THR A 147 3.06 -9.52 9.52
C THR A 147 3.18 -8.43 8.45
N TRP A 148 4.30 -8.43 7.73
CA TRP A 148 4.62 -7.44 6.71
C TRP A 148 3.81 -7.68 5.43
N GLN A 149 3.76 -8.92 4.94
CA GLN A 149 2.97 -9.29 3.76
C GLN A 149 1.50 -8.90 3.93
N THR A 150 0.91 -9.22 5.07
CA THR A 150 -0.49 -8.91 5.38
C THR A 150 -0.71 -7.40 5.45
N ALA A 151 0.20 -6.64 6.09
CA ALA A 151 0.13 -5.18 6.12
C ALA A 151 0.21 -4.58 4.72
N PHE A 152 1.12 -5.06 3.86
CA PHE A 152 1.22 -4.62 2.46
C PHE A 152 -0.05 -4.89 1.68
N ASN A 153 -0.66 -6.06 1.85
CA ASN A 153 -1.91 -6.43 1.17
C ASN A 153 -3.09 -5.56 1.62
N ILE A 154 -3.20 -5.27 2.92
CA ILE A 154 -4.25 -4.39 3.45
C ILE A 154 -4.06 -2.97 2.90
N LEU A 155 -2.86 -2.41 2.94
CA LEU A 155 -2.57 -1.08 2.41
C LEU A 155 -2.85 -0.99 0.91
N PHE A 156 -2.44 -2.01 0.15
CA PHE A 156 -2.70 -2.09 -1.29
C PHE A 156 -4.20 -2.05 -1.63
N ASN A 157 -5.02 -2.78 -0.88
CA ASN A 157 -6.46 -2.86 -1.14
C ASN A 157 -7.24 -1.68 -0.55
N SER A 158 -6.71 -1.01 0.48
CA SER A 158 -7.38 0.09 1.17
C SER A 158 -7.12 1.47 0.57
N ASN A 159 -6.22 1.62 -0.42
CA ASN A 159 -5.83 2.93 -0.96
C ASN A 159 -7.01 3.72 -1.54
N VAL A 160 -7.93 3.04 -2.22
CA VAL A 160 -9.12 3.68 -2.81
C VAL A 160 -10.06 4.22 -1.74
N VAL A 161 -10.32 3.43 -0.69
CA VAL A 161 -11.20 3.87 0.40
C VAL A 161 -10.56 4.97 1.23
N PHE A 162 -9.23 4.92 1.40
CA PHE A 162 -8.48 6.01 2.01
C PHE A 162 -8.57 7.31 1.17
N ALA A 163 -8.50 7.22 -0.16
CA ALA A 163 -8.71 8.37 -1.02
C ALA A 163 -10.13 8.92 -0.93
N ILE A 164 -11.16 8.05 -0.90
CA ILE A 164 -12.55 8.46 -0.71
C ILE A 164 -12.72 9.19 0.64
N PHE A 165 -12.08 8.70 1.70
CA PHE A 165 -12.03 9.40 2.99
C PHE A 165 -11.48 10.82 2.83
N LEU A 166 -10.34 11.00 2.16
CA LEU A 166 -9.76 12.32 1.91
C LEU A 166 -10.67 13.21 1.07
N LEU A 167 -11.30 12.67 0.02
CA LEU A 167 -12.22 13.42 -0.82
C LEU A 167 -13.44 13.91 -0.03
N ILE A 168 -14.02 13.07 0.83
CA ILE A 168 -15.16 13.46 1.70
C ILE A 168 -14.76 14.60 2.66
N VAL A 169 -13.58 14.50 3.27
CA VAL A 169 -13.10 15.48 4.26
C VAL A 169 -12.73 16.81 3.60
N LEU A 170 -12.13 16.77 2.40
CA LEU A 170 -11.51 17.95 1.79
C LEU A 170 -12.36 18.61 0.71
N ALA A 171 -13.35 17.93 0.11
CA ALA A 171 -14.26 18.54 -0.86
C ALA A 171 -14.95 19.81 -0.36
N PRO A 172 -15.33 19.98 0.94
CA PRO A 172 -15.95 21.18 1.42
C PRO A 172 -15.01 22.34 1.77
N VAL A 173 -13.69 22.21 1.62
CA VAL A 173 -12.69 23.19 2.12
C VAL A 173 -12.91 24.60 1.60
N PHE A 174 -13.21 24.76 0.31
CA PHE A 174 -13.52 26.05 -0.34
C PHE A 174 -15.02 26.17 -0.66
N SER A 175 -15.63 25.10 -1.14
CA SER A 175 -17.01 25.11 -1.64
C SER A 175 -18.04 25.43 -0.57
N GLU A 176 -17.77 25.13 0.70
CA GLU A 176 -18.63 25.50 1.82
C GLU A 176 -18.62 27.01 2.10
N GLU A 177 -17.50 27.70 1.85
CA GLU A 177 -17.43 29.16 1.98
C GLU A 177 -18.32 29.85 0.94
N TYR A 178 -18.45 29.28 -0.25
CA TYR A 178 -19.36 29.78 -1.27
C TYR A 178 -20.83 29.56 -0.85
N SER A 179 -21.15 28.35 -0.45
CA SER A 179 -22.53 27.99 -0.11
C SER A 179 -23.06 28.68 1.16
N SER A 180 -22.17 29.05 2.08
CA SER A 180 -22.53 29.81 3.31
C SER A 180 -22.49 31.33 3.13
N GLY A 181 -22.02 31.84 1.95
CA GLY A 181 -21.82 33.26 1.73
C GLY A 181 -20.56 33.84 2.41
N ALA A 182 -19.85 33.04 3.21
CA ALA A 182 -18.65 33.47 3.93
C ALA A 182 -17.51 33.91 2.98
N ALA A 183 -17.47 33.38 1.76
CA ALA A 183 -16.48 33.73 0.77
C ALA A 183 -16.42 35.26 0.50
N ASN A 184 -17.56 35.94 0.42
CA ASN A 184 -17.63 37.39 0.20
C ASN A 184 -16.98 38.18 1.36
N VAL A 185 -17.23 37.74 2.60
CA VAL A 185 -16.64 38.35 3.80
C VAL A 185 -15.12 38.08 3.86
N ILE A 186 -14.71 36.86 3.56
CA ILE A 186 -13.29 36.50 3.53
C ILE A 186 -12.54 37.31 2.46
N LEU A 187 -13.07 37.41 1.23
CA LEU A 187 -12.45 38.11 0.13
C LEU A 187 -12.38 39.62 0.30
N SER A 188 -13.26 40.23 1.13
CA SER A 188 -13.18 41.64 1.48
C SER A 188 -12.10 41.96 2.49
N THR A 189 -11.54 40.96 3.18
CA THR A 189 -10.47 41.16 4.15
C THR A 189 -9.11 41.32 3.49
N ARG A 190 -8.17 42.01 4.15
CA ARG A 190 -6.79 42.26 3.66
C ARG A 190 -6.05 40.99 3.28
N TYR A 191 -6.32 39.87 3.93
CA TYR A 191 -5.60 38.61 3.76
C TYR A 191 -6.41 37.52 3.06
N GLY A 192 -7.69 37.76 2.74
CA GLY A 192 -8.62 36.79 2.19
C GLY A 192 -8.20 36.22 0.85
N LYS A 193 -7.67 37.07 -0.01
CA LYS A 193 -7.26 36.68 -1.40
C LYS A 193 -5.92 35.92 -1.48
N SER A 194 -5.16 35.82 -0.40
CA SER A 194 -3.84 35.20 -0.43
C SER A 194 -3.57 34.27 0.76
N LYS A 195 -3.48 34.83 1.97
CA LYS A 195 -3.06 34.08 3.15
C LYS A 195 -4.09 33.05 3.62
N VAL A 196 -5.39 33.32 3.45
CA VAL A 196 -6.46 32.36 3.79
C VAL A 196 -6.43 31.17 2.85
N ILE A 197 -6.23 31.39 1.54
CA ILE A 197 -6.11 30.32 0.54
C ILE A 197 -4.91 29.43 0.87
N GLN A 198 -3.75 30.04 1.14
CA GLN A 198 -2.55 29.29 1.56
C GLN A 198 -2.79 28.49 2.84
N ALA A 199 -3.47 29.09 3.84
CA ALA A 199 -3.76 28.41 5.10
C ALA A 199 -4.67 27.19 4.91
N LYS A 200 -5.74 27.31 4.09
CA LYS A 200 -6.64 26.20 3.75
C LYS A 200 -5.91 25.07 3.01
N PHE A 201 -5.12 25.43 2.01
CA PHE A 201 -4.35 24.47 1.25
C PHE A 201 -3.31 23.75 2.12
N THR A 202 -2.61 24.49 3.00
CA THR A 202 -1.67 23.90 3.96
C THR A 202 -2.38 23.00 4.98
N ALA A 203 -3.56 23.39 5.47
CA ALA A 203 -4.34 22.55 6.40
C ALA A 203 -4.80 21.25 5.73
N ALA A 204 -5.26 21.31 4.48
CA ALA A 204 -5.63 20.12 3.71
C ALA A 204 -4.43 19.19 3.47
N PHE A 205 -3.28 19.76 3.09
CA PHE A 205 -2.02 19.03 2.95
C PHE A 205 -1.63 18.31 4.24
N LEU A 206 -1.66 19.02 5.37
CA LEU A 206 -1.30 18.44 6.67
C LEU A 206 -2.24 17.30 7.09
N ILE A 207 -3.55 17.44 6.87
CA ILE A 207 -4.51 16.36 7.14
C ILE A 207 -4.18 15.13 6.29
N ALA A 208 -3.98 15.30 4.98
CA ALA A 208 -3.67 14.19 4.10
C ALA A 208 -2.34 13.52 4.47
N ALA A 209 -1.29 14.30 4.67
CA ALA A 209 0.04 13.81 5.00
C ALA A 209 0.07 13.04 6.33
N ILE A 210 -0.51 13.61 7.38
CA ILE A 210 -0.51 13.00 8.72
C ILE A 210 -1.42 11.78 8.75
N SER A 211 -2.62 11.85 8.15
CA SER A 211 -3.53 10.70 8.12
C SER A 211 -2.96 9.52 7.34
N ALA A 212 -2.20 9.74 6.26
CA ALA A 212 -1.54 8.68 5.50
C ALA A 212 -0.51 7.93 6.36
N VAL A 213 0.36 8.67 7.07
CA VAL A 213 1.36 8.06 7.95
C VAL A 213 0.69 7.29 9.09
N ILE A 214 -0.27 7.91 9.77
CA ILE A 214 -1.01 7.26 10.86
C ILE A 214 -1.69 5.98 10.35
N PHE A 215 -2.33 6.03 9.19
CA PHE A 215 -3.01 4.88 8.63
C PHE A 215 -2.05 3.72 8.36
N CYS A 216 -0.91 3.97 7.70
CA CYS A 216 0.09 2.94 7.43
C CYS A 216 0.63 2.32 8.73
N VAL A 217 0.95 3.16 9.72
CA VAL A 217 1.49 2.70 11.01
C VAL A 217 0.45 1.88 11.79
N VAL A 218 -0.81 2.33 11.84
CA VAL A 218 -1.90 1.62 12.54
C VAL A 218 -2.12 0.23 11.92
N ILE A 219 -2.13 0.12 10.58
CA ILE A 219 -2.27 -1.18 9.92
C ILE A 219 -1.11 -2.12 10.28
N LEU A 220 0.14 -1.63 10.22
CA LEU A 220 1.30 -2.44 10.59
C LEU A 220 1.23 -2.88 12.06
N LEU A 221 0.88 -1.98 12.98
CA LEU A 221 0.73 -2.32 14.41
C LEU A 221 -0.38 -3.35 14.64
N ALA A 222 -1.50 -3.24 13.94
CA ALA A 222 -2.59 -4.21 14.02
C ALA A 222 -2.15 -5.61 13.54
N CYS A 223 -1.41 -5.68 12.42
CA CYS A 223 -0.84 -6.94 11.93
C CYS A 223 0.19 -7.52 12.92
N GLY A 224 1.08 -6.68 13.47
CA GLY A 224 2.04 -7.10 14.48
C GLY A 224 1.37 -7.64 15.75
N ALA A 225 0.26 -7.05 16.19
CA ALA A 225 -0.51 -7.55 17.32
C ALA A 225 -1.19 -8.91 17.02
N TYR A 226 -1.64 -9.12 15.77
CA TYR A 226 -2.26 -10.39 15.37
C TYR A 226 -1.25 -11.53 15.27
N PHE A 227 -0.12 -11.31 14.58
CA PHE A 227 0.93 -12.31 14.38
C PHE A 227 1.97 -12.36 15.52
N ALA A 228 1.73 -11.62 16.61
CA ALA A 228 2.56 -11.56 17.81
C ALA A 228 4.02 -11.15 17.55
N GLY A 229 4.23 -10.13 16.73
CA GLY A 229 5.55 -9.53 16.55
C GLY A 229 5.79 -8.91 15.17
N PHE A 230 7.00 -8.41 14.99
CA PHE A 230 7.49 -7.78 13.76
C PHE A 230 8.73 -8.52 13.22
N GLU A 231 8.84 -9.79 13.52
CA GLU A 231 9.90 -10.64 13.00
C GLU A 231 9.90 -10.58 11.47
N GLY A 232 11.03 -10.88 10.87
CA GLY A 232 11.18 -10.73 9.42
C GLY A 232 11.30 -9.28 8.94
N TRP A 233 11.47 -8.28 9.84
CA TRP A 233 11.71 -6.89 9.43
C TRP A 233 12.94 -6.73 8.54
N ASN A 234 13.95 -7.58 8.73
CA ASN A 234 15.20 -7.65 7.96
C ASN A 234 15.18 -8.69 6.83
N ALA A 235 14.14 -9.51 6.73
CA ALA A 235 13.99 -10.47 5.64
C ALA A 235 13.76 -9.72 4.32
N ASP A 236 14.35 -10.26 3.25
CA ASP A 236 14.25 -9.69 1.91
C ASP A 236 12.86 -9.96 1.31
N ILE A 237 12.22 -8.94 0.75
CA ILE A 237 10.88 -9.08 0.14
C ILE A 237 10.85 -10.09 -1.01
N GLN A 238 11.98 -10.38 -1.62
CA GLN A 238 12.13 -11.36 -2.69
C GLN A 238 11.93 -12.79 -2.20
N THR A 239 12.06 -13.05 -0.89
CA THR A 239 11.78 -14.37 -0.29
C THR A 239 10.29 -14.64 -0.07
N GLN A 240 9.43 -13.67 -0.38
CA GLN A 240 7.97 -13.83 -0.39
C GLN A 240 7.50 -14.49 -1.69
N PHE A 241 7.90 -15.74 -1.94
CA PHE A 241 7.79 -16.44 -3.22
C PHE A 241 6.37 -16.47 -3.79
N MET A 242 5.34 -16.51 -2.94
CA MET A 242 3.94 -16.54 -3.36
C MET A 242 3.31 -15.15 -3.52
N SER A 243 4.11 -14.09 -3.41
CA SER A 243 3.62 -12.71 -3.49
C SER A 243 4.18 -11.95 -4.69
N ASN A 244 3.48 -10.85 -5.04
CA ASN A 244 3.96 -9.96 -6.10
C ASN A 244 5.26 -9.23 -5.74
N GLN A 245 5.64 -9.19 -4.46
CA GLN A 245 6.84 -8.54 -3.97
C GLN A 245 8.11 -9.26 -4.39
N SER A 246 8.07 -10.60 -4.53
CA SER A 246 9.21 -11.40 -4.99
C SER A 246 9.74 -10.98 -6.36
N GLN A 247 8.90 -10.37 -7.18
CA GLN A 247 9.23 -9.93 -8.53
C GLN A 247 9.79 -8.50 -8.61
N ILE A 248 10.02 -7.85 -7.47
CA ILE A 248 10.61 -6.51 -7.44
C ILE A 248 12.12 -6.64 -7.65
N PRO A 249 12.70 -5.98 -8.70
CA PRO A 249 14.10 -6.17 -9.07
C PRO A 249 15.11 -5.48 -8.14
N ILE A 250 14.61 -4.68 -7.19
CA ILE A 250 15.45 -3.93 -6.24
C ILE A 250 15.45 -4.69 -4.91
N ARG A 251 16.63 -5.14 -4.47
CA ARG A 251 16.75 -5.79 -3.16
C ARG A 251 16.39 -4.83 -2.04
N MET A 252 15.40 -5.20 -1.25
CA MET A 252 14.96 -4.45 -0.07
C MET A 252 14.49 -5.43 1.00
N ASN A 253 14.77 -5.11 2.26
CA ASN A 253 14.12 -5.81 3.35
C ASN A 253 12.71 -5.27 3.62
N ASN A 254 11.93 -5.99 4.41
CA ASN A 254 10.53 -5.65 4.70
C ASN A 254 10.36 -4.25 5.30
N LEU A 255 11.27 -3.82 6.19
CA LEU A 255 11.23 -2.48 6.77
C LEU A 255 11.48 -1.41 5.70
N GLN A 256 12.49 -1.58 4.86
CA GLN A 256 12.79 -0.66 3.77
C GLN A 256 11.60 -0.55 2.80
N PHE A 257 11.04 -1.69 2.43
CA PHE A 257 9.89 -1.72 1.55
C PHE A 257 8.65 -1.06 2.19
N PHE A 258 8.42 -1.24 3.49
CA PHE A 258 7.35 -0.53 4.21
C PHE A 258 7.52 0.99 4.16
N LEU A 259 8.74 1.49 4.33
CA LEU A 259 9.03 2.92 4.21
C LEU A 259 8.74 3.44 2.79
N VAL A 260 9.06 2.66 1.78
CA VAL A 260 8.74 2.97 0.38
C VAL A 260 7.22 2.95 0.16
N VAL A 261 6.50 1.94 0.63
CA VAL A 261 5.03 1.88 0.58
C VAL A 261 4.42 3.10 1.25
N MET A 262 4.89 3.46 2.43
CA MET A 262 4.42 4.64 3.17
C MET A 262 4.69 5.94 2.40
N LEU A 263 5.84 6.08 1.75
CA LEU A 263 6.17 7.24 0.92
C LEU A 263 5.21 7.36 -0.28
N PHE A 264 4.97 6.29 -1.01
CA PHE A 264 4.04 6.30 -2.14
C PHE A 264 2.59 6.54 -1.70
N TYR A 265 2.21 5.96 -0.56
CA TYR A 265 0.91 6.21 0.04
C TYR A 265 0.73 7.69 0.42
N TRP A 266 1.78 8.30 0.98
CA TRP A 266 1.85 9.72 1.30
C TRP A 266 1.75 10.60 0.06
N LEU A 267 2.50 10.31 -1.00
CA LEU A 267 2.44 11.04 -2.28
C LEU A 267 1.03 10.99 -2.89
N SER A 268 0.41 9.80 -2.88
CA SER A 268 -0.97 9.61 -3.34
C SER A 268 -1.97 10.43 -2.51
N ALA A 269 -1.82 10.43 -1.19
CA ALA A 269 -2.66 11.20 -0.28
C ALA A 269 -2.56 12.71 -0.58
N VAL A 270 -1.34 13.22 -0.76
CA VAL A 270 -1.09 14.62 -1.14
C VAL A 270 -1.72 14.94 -2.48
N GLY A 271 -1.51 14.11 -3.50
CA GLY A 271 -2.13 14.29 -4.82
C GLY A 271 -3.66 14.31 -4.76
N THR A 272 -4.26 13.43 -3.96
CA THR A 272 -5.70 13.38 -3.73
C THR A 272 -6.21 14.65 -3.02
N ALA A 273 -5.49 15.14 -2.01
CA ALA A 273 -5.85 16.36 -1.30
C ALA A 273 -5.80 17.60 -2.19
N VAL A 274 -4.76 17.68 -3.03
CA VAL A 274 -4.58 18.75 -4.01
C VAL A 274 -5.73 18.76 -5.03
N LEU A 275 -6.10 17.58 -5.55
CA LEU A 275 -7.25 17.40 -6.42
C LEU A 275 -8.55 17.87 -5.77
N ALA A 276 -8.80 17.43 -4.52
CA ALA A 276 -9.99 17.81 -3.77
C ALA A 276 -10.07 19.33 -3.55
N CYS A 277 -8.97 19.97 -3.18
CA CYS A 277 -8.90 21.42 -2.98
C CYS A 277 -9.17 22.19 -4.29
N CYS A 278 -8.59 21.74 -5.40
CA CYS A 278 -8.80 22.35 -6.71
C CYS A 278 -10.28 22.26 -7.12
N CYS A 279 -10.89 21.08 -7.05
CA CYS A 279 -12.31 20.89 -7.35
C CYS A 279 -13.20 21.67 -6.39
N SER A 280 -12.83 21.73 -5.10
CA SER A 280 -13.56 22.51 -4.09
C SER A 280 -13.57 24.00 -4.41
N ALA A 281 -12.49 24.56 -4.94
CA ALA A 281 -12.41 25.97 -5.33
C ALA A 281 -13.17 26.29 -6.63
N LEU A 282 -13.29 25.32 -7.54
CA LEU A 282 -14.01 25.46 -8.79
C LEU A 282 -15.52 25.31 -8.64
N CYS A 283 -15.99 24.60 -7.61
CA CYS A 283 -17.40 24.26 -7.44
C CYS A 283 -18.05 25.05 -6.31
N LYS A 284 -19.23 25.64 -6.58
CA LYS A 284 -20.00 26.41 -5.57
C LYS A 284 -20.69 25.56 -4.49
N LYS A 285 -20.83 24.25 -4.70
CA LYS A 285 -21.49 23.30 -3.78
C LYS A 285 -20.58 22.14 -3.43
N SER A 286 -20.50 21.78 -2.16
CA SER A 286 -19.61 20.73 -1.66
C SER A 286 -19.89 19.34 -2.27
N LEU A 287 -21.17 19.02 -2.53
CA LEU A 287 -21.54 17.76 -3.19
C LEU A 287 -21.02 17.70 -4.64
N ILE A 288 -21.11 18.82 -5.38
CA ILE A 288 -20.57 18.87 -6.74
C ILE A 288 -19.04 18.75 -6.73
N ALA A 289 -18.38 19.41 -5.77
CA ALA A 289 -16.93 19.29 -5.59
C ALA A 289 -16.51 17.86 -5.31
N LEU A 290 -17.26 17.15 -4.44
CA LEU A 290 -17.01 15.74 -4.14
C LEU A 290 -17.16 14.84 -5.37
N ILE A 291 -18.26 15.00 -6.11
CA ILE A 291 -18.52 14.21 -7.33
C ILE A 291 -17.42 14.47 -8.37
N MET A 292 -17.11 15.77 -8.62
CA MET A 292 -16.09 16.15 -9.60
C MET A 292 -14.72 15.59 -9.26
N SER A 293 -14.29 15.72 -7.99
CA SER A 293 -13.01 15.19 -7.54
C SER A 293 -12.98 13.66 -7.58
N GLY A 294 -14.10 13.00 -7.27
CA GLY A 294 -14.25 11.56 -7.40
C GLY A 294 -14.11 11.09 -8.86
N VAL A 295 -14.84 11.72 -9.77
CA VAL A 295 -14.75 11.40 -11.21
C VAL A 295 -13.30 11.56 -11.72
N LEU A 296 -12.65 12.67 -11.40
CA LEU A 296 -11.26 12.92 -11.81
C LEU A 296 -10.26 11.97 -11.14
N TYR A 297 -10.50 11.56 -9.90
CA TYR A 297 -9.67 10.57 -9.21
C TYR A 297 -9.74 9.20 -9.89
N PHE A 298 -10.94 8.77 -10.33
CA PHE A 298 -11.13 7.47 -10.97
C PHE A 298 -10.85 7.48 -12.48
N LEU A 299 -10.76 8.63 -13.11
CA LEU A 299 -10.53 8.76 -14.56
C LEU A 299 -9.32 7.94 -15.07
N PRO A 300 -8.14 7.93 -14.38
CA PRO A 300 -6.97 7.17 -14.81
C PRO A 300 -7.14 5.64 -14.73
N TYR A 301 -8.23 5.16 -14.14
CA TYR A 301 -8.53 3.73 -14.07
C TYR A 301 -8.81 3.13 -15.45
N PHE A 302 -9.52 3.86 -16.31
CA PHE A 302 -9.91 3.36 -17.63
C PHE A 302 -8.73 3.17 -18.58
N PRO A 303 -7.85 4.19 -18.81
CA PRO A 303 -6.68 4.01 -19.67
C PRO A 303 -5.72 2.93 -19.18
N MET A 304 -5.60 2.72 -17.86
CA MET A 304 -4.82 1.62 -17.30
C MET A 304 -5.30 0.25 -17.79
N LYS A 305 -6.61 0.07 -17.97
CA LYS A 305 -7.18 -1.20 -18.47
C LYS A 305 -6.94 -1.43 -19.96
N LEU A 306 -6.65 -0.38 -20.73
CA LEU A 306 -6.30 -0.50 -22.14
C LEU A 306 -4.87 -1.02 -22.35
N GLY A 307 -4.00 -0.90 -21.34
CA GLY A 307 -2.60 -1.32 -21.41
C GLY A 307 -1.72 -0.45 -22.30
N GLY A 308 -0.55 -0.98 -22.65
CA GLY A 308 0.44 -0.26 -23.47
C GLY A 308 1.02 0.96 -22.78
N VAL A 309 1.68 1.82 -23.54
CA VAL A 309 2.38 3.01 -23.04
C VAL A 309 1.44 3.94 -22.26
N LEU A 310 0.19 4.08 -22.72
CA LEU A 310 -0.79 4.92 -22.03
C LEU A 310 -1.15 4.37 -20.65
N GLY A 311 -1.29 3.04 -20.52
CA GLY A 311 -1.54 2.38 -19.25
C GLY A 311 -0.38 2.57 -18.27
N GLU A 312 0.86 2.46 -18.75
CA GLU A 312 2.06 2.66 -17.92
C GLU A 312 2.12 4.08 -17.32
N TRP A 313 1.77 5.11 -18.11
CA TRP A 313 1.73 6.49 -17.61
C TRP A 313 0.65 6.73 -16.53
N MET A 314 -0.33 5.85 -16.40
CA MET A 314 -1.37 6.00 -15.36
C MET A 314 -0.83 5.82 -13.95
N PHE A 315 0.34 5.22 -13.76
CA PHE A 315 0.97 5.08 -12.44
C PHE A 315 1.35 6.42 -11.78
N ILE A 316 1.49 7.51 -12.55
CA ILE A 316 1.75 8.83 -11.98
C ILE A 316 0.55 9.40 -11.18
N PHE A 317 -0.66 8.91 -11.43
CA PHE A 317 -1.88 9.41 -10.79
C PHE A 317 -2.11 8.80 -9.41
N PRO A 318 -2.75 9.54 -8.47
CA PRO A 318 -2.92 9.11 -7.08
C PRO A 318 -3.57 7.72 -6.91
N ILE A 319 -4.52 7.35 -7.75
CA ILE A 319 -5.21 6.06 -7.68
C ILE A 319 -4.26 4.86 -7.84
N TRP A 320 -3.17 5.04 -8.59
CA TRP A 320 -2.21 3.98 -8.89
C TRP A 320 -0.89 4.15 -8.16
N SER A 321 -0.44 5.39 -7.92
CA SER A 321 0.85 5.68 -7.28
C SER A 321 0.94 5.14 -5.85
N ALA A 322 -0.17 5.00 -5.12
CA ALA A 322 -0.17 4.37 -3.79
C ALA A 322 0.20 2.88 -3.82
N LYS A 323 0.15 2.23 -4.99
CA LYS A 323 0.41 0.80 -5.16
C LYS A 323 1.89 0.54 -5.43
N ALA A 324 2.74 0.82 -4.45
CA ALA A 324 4.19 0.70 -4.55
C ALA A 324 4.67 -0.64 -5.14
N GLN A 325 4.00 -1.75 -4.77
CA GLN A 325 4.27 -3.08 -5.30
C GLN A 325 4.22 -3.13 -6.83
N TRP A 326 3.20 -2.52 -7.43
CA TRP A 326 3.03 -2.49 -8.89
C TRP A 326 3.96 -1.48 -9.55
N VAL A 327 4.15 -0.31 -8.91
CA VAL A 327 5.06 0.73 -9.41
C VAL A 327 6.48 0.20 -9.51
N LEU A 328 6.97 -0.49 -8.46
CA LEU A 328 8.34 -1.00 -8.42
C LEU A 328 8.53 -2.26 -9.29
N ARG A 329 7.50 -3.10 -9.42
CA ARG A 329 7.53 -4.25 -10.31
C ARG A 329 7.58 -3.83 -11.78
N THR A 330 6.81 -2.81 -12.18
CA THR A 330 6.84 -2.26 -13.55
C THR A 330 8.08 -1.40 -13.80
N ALA A 331 8.76 -0.97 -12.75
CA ALA A 331 10.07 -0.31 -12.85
C ALA A 331 11.19 -1.26 -13.34
N GLU A 332 10.86 -2.48 -13.77
CA GLU A 332 11.80 -3.37 -14.46
C GLU A 332 12.45 -2.66 -15.65
N HIS A 333 13.46 -1.82 -15.35
CA HIS A 333 14.36 -1.19 -16.32
C HIS A 333 13.70 -0.41 -17.46
N LYS A 334 12.40 -0.11 -17.36
CA LYS A 334 11.73 0.76 -18.30
C LYS A 334 11.92 2.20 -17.88
N LEU A 335 12.97 2.78 -18.44
CA LEU A 335 13.09 4.23 -18.48
C LEU A 335 11.90 4.77 -19.29
N VAL A 336 11.00 5.45 -18.62
CA VAL A 336 9.91 6.13 -19.29
C VAL A 336 10.47 7.42 -19.90
N ASN A 337 10.52 7.44 -21.22
CA ASN A 337 11.11 8.54 -21.96
C ASN A 337 10.08 9.64 -22.19
N LEU A 338 10.27 10.78 -21.54
CA LEU A 338 9.69 12.04 -21.95
C LEU A 338 10.82 12.91 -22.51
N LEU A 339 10.94 12.99 -23.84
CA LEU A 339 12.03 13.71 -24.49
C LEU A 339 12.25 15.10 -23.86
N PRO A 340 13.47 15.44 -23.41
CA PRO A 340 14.73 14.72 -23.47
C PRO A 340 15.07 13.91 -22.19
N LEU A 341 14.13 13.75 -21.25
CA LEU A 341 14.34 13.14 -19.93
C LEU A 341 13.93 11.68 -19.94
N SER A 342 14.82 10.82 -19.46
CA SER A 342 14.63 9.40 -19.30
C SER A 342 14.79 9.08 -17.81
N CYS A 343 13.71 8.75 -17.12
CA CYS A 343 13.69 8.48 -15.69
C CYS A 343 12.83 7.26 -15.35
N GLU A 344 13.11 6.64 -14.22
CA GLU A 344 12.26 5.58 -13.68
C GLU A 344 10.89 6.10 -13.23
N MET A 345 9.88 5.24 -13.26
CA MET A 345 8.50 5.59 -12.90
C MET A 345 8.37 6.22 -11.49
N PRO A 346 9.07 5.77 -10.43
CA PRO A 346 9.05 6.42 -9.13
C PRO A 346 9.42 7.91 -9.17
N VAL A 347 10.41 8.27 -9.99
CA VAL A 347 10.84 9.67 -10.16
C VAL A 347 9.75 10.48 -10.85
N TRP A 348 9.11 9.92 -11.88
CA TRP A 348 7.99 10.56 -12.56
C TRP A 348 6.80 10.82 -11.63
N ILE A 349 6.49 9.91 -10.71
CA ILE A 349 5.43 10.10 -9.70
C ILE A 349 5.73 11.32 -8.83
N VAL A 350 6.97 11.49 -8.37
CA VAL A 350 7.38 12.64 -7.55
C VAL A 350 7.28 13.94 -8.37
N ILE A 351 7.85 13.96 -9.58
CA ILE A 351 7.82 15.12 -10.47
C ILE A 351 6.38 15.52 -10.77
N PHE A 352 5.54 14.57 -11.17
CA PHE A 352 4.13 14.82 -11.46
C PHE A 352 3.39 15.37 -10.25
N THR A 353 3.56 14.76 -9.06
CA THR A 353 2.90 15.22 -7.84
C THR A 353 3.29 16.65 -7.49
N LEU A 354 4.56 17.03 -7.67
CA LEU A 354 5.04 18.39 -7.45
C LEU A 354 4.42 19.36 -8.46
N ILE A 355 4.49 19.06 -9.75
CA ILE A 355 3.91 19.91 -10.81
C ILE A 355 2.40 20.04 -10.60
N PHE A 356 1.71 18.93 -10.36
CA PHE A 356 0.27 18.92 -10.13
C PHE A 356 -0.12 19.75 -8.90
N THR A 357 0.68 19.71 -7.82
CA THR A 357 0.48 20.53 -6.62
C THR A 357 0.59 22.01 -6.95
N VAL A 358 1.63 22.42 -7.67
CA VAL A 358 1.85 23.83 -8.04
C VAL A 358 0.73 24.33 -8.96
N VAL A 359 0.42 23.59 -10.01
CA VAL A 359 -0.62 23.98 -10.99
C VAL A 359 -2.00 24.07 -10.32
N SER A 360 -2.36 23.08 -9.51
CA SER A 360 -3.64 23.07 -8.78
C SER A 360 -3.72 24.21 -7.76
N PHE A 361 -2.61 24.52 -7.08
CA PHE A 361 -2.56 25.66 -6.18
C PHE A 361 -2.80 26.98 -6.93
N LEU A 362 -2.17 27.18 -8.08
CA LEU A 362 -2.39 28.40 -8.92
C LEU A 362 -3.84 28.51 -9.40
N ILE A 363 -4.43 27.39 -9.88
CA ILE A 363 -5.83 27.34 -10.28
C ILE A 363 -6.74 27.68 -9.08
N THR A 364 -6.48 27.09 -7.91
CA THR A 364 -7.24 27.36 -6.69
C THR A 364 -7.16 28.84 -6.28
N CYS A 365 -5.96 29.44 -6.32
CA CYS A 365 -5.75 30.85 -6.02
C CYS A 365 -6.53 31.74 -6.98
N LYS A 366 -6.45 31.49 -8.28
CA LYS A 366 -7.16 32.26 -9.29
C LYS A 366 -8.67 32.13 -9.10
N SER A 367 -9.19 30.92 -9.07
CA SER A 367 -10.63 30.66 -8.96
C SER A 367 -11.24 31.27 -7.71
N PHE A 368 -10.61 31.11 -6.52
CA PHE A 368 -11.14 31.64 -5.29
C PHE A 368 -11.02 33.18 -5.21
N SER A 369 -9.90 33.77 -5.70
CA SER A 369 -9.68 35.22 -5.64
C SER A 369 -10.56 36.01 -6.60
N GLU A 370 -10.97 35.40 -7.73
CA GLU A 370 -11.85 36.01 -8.75
C GLU A 370 -13.34 35.75 -8.48
N TYR A 371 -13.67 35.02 -7.42
CA TYR A 371 -15.07 34.76 -7.09
C TYR A 371 -15.82 36.07 -6.81
N GLN A 372 -16.83 36.32 -7.63
CA GLN A 372 -17.80 37.42 -7.45
C GLN A 372 -19.12 36.78 -7.03
N GLY A 373 -19.55 37.08 -5.82
CA GLY A 373 -20.84 36.62 -5.32
C GLY A 373 -21.97 37.14 -6.21
N THR A 374 -22.62 36.25 -6.93
CA THR A 374 -23.89 36.56 -7.64
C THR A 374 -25.04 36.36 -6.72
#